data_0254a69ec56030aaff456e934dd3f1f2
#
_entry.id   0254a69ec56030aaff456e934dd3f1f2
#
_cell.length_a   1.000
_cell.length_b   1.000
_cell.length_c   1.000
_cell.angle_alpha   90.00
_cell.angle_beta   90.00
_cell.angle_gamma   90.00
#
_symmetry.space_group_name_H-M   'P 1'
#
loop_
_entity.id
_entity.type
_entity.pdbx_description
1 polymer ?
#
loop_
_entity_poly.entity_id
_entity_poly.type
_entity_poly.pdbx_seq_one_letter_code
_entity_poly.pdbx_strand_id
1 'polypeptide(L)'
;SIVRPSIIESSWGEPKSGWIRGFRMAEPIILNFGRGTLKEFPGIPEGVIDIIPVDLVASAIVAVAAQEKPSDPFVVQVASGECNPIKIGILADFVHEFFGNFPILDEKNQPITPSKWEFPGRGRVVTQLTRAKRILQAAENGLHKLPIRGNQAMVVADLEEKRNELDKAMEYITLYGKYVECEAIYDVSNLLHLWDSLDDSDRSAFPFDPRIIDWRKYVYDIHLPTVVTQGRVKTTPSSTPPDSRS
;
A
#
# COMPACT_ATOMS: atom_id res chain seq x y z
N SER A 1 -1.42 -27.48 -10.05
CA SER A 1 -0.99 -26.12 -10.42
C SER A 1 -0.79 -25.26 -9.19
N ILE A 2 0.10 -24.28 -9.26
CA ILE A 2 0.43 -23.35 -8.16
C ILE A 2 0.27 -21.95 -8.72
N VAL A 3 -0.55 -21.10 -8.06
CA VAL A 3 -0.71 -19.68 -8.39
C VAL A 3 0.00 -18.86 -7.34
N ARG A 4 0.89 -17.96 -7.78
CA ARG A 4 1.70 -17.09 -6.91
C ARG A 4 1.47 -15.63 -7.29
N PRO A 5 0.58 -14.91 -6.60
CA PRO A 5 0.40 -13.50 -6.85
C PRO A 5 1.53 -12.66 -6.25
N SER A 6 1.79 -11.49 -6.83
CA SER A 6 2.57 -10.42 -6.23
C SER A 6 1.78 -9.72 -5.11
N ILE A 7 2.04 -8.47 -4.79
CA ILE A 7 1.31 -7.73 -3.76
C ILE A 7 -0.12 -7.46 -4.26
N ILE A 8 -1.09 -8.08 -3.57
CA ILE A 8 -2.50 -7.95 -3.95
C ILE A 8 -3.09 -6.68 -3.34
N GLU A 9 -3.68 -5.83 -4.20
CA GLU A 9 -4.35 -4.60 -3.82
C GLU A 9 -5.84 -4.61 -4.25
N SER A 10 -6.53 -3.48 -4.14
CA SER A 10 -7.95 -3.37 -4.47
C SER A 10 -8.28 -3.82 -5.89
N SER A 11 -9.53 -4.20 -6.13
CA SER A 11 -9.98 -4.64 -7.46
C SER A 11 -9.90 -3.54 -8.51
N TRP A 12 -9.61 -3.95 -9.75
CA TRP A 12 -9.72 -3.09 -10.93
C TRP A 12 -11.18 -2.82 -11.30
N GLY A 13 -12.00 -3.86 -11.33
CA GLY A 13 -13.40 -3.79 -11.78
C GLY A 13 -14.39 -4.58 -10.92
N GLU A 14 -14.05 -5.83 -10.55
CA GLU A 14 -14.98 -6.76 -9.92
C GLU A 14 -14.69 -7.02 -8.42
N PRO A 15 -15.72 -7.18 -7.57
CA PRO A 15 -17.16 -7.03 -7.83
C PRO A 15 -17.61 -5.59 -8.03
N LYS A 16 -16.74 -4.64 -7.76
CA LYS A 16 -16.81 -3.21 -8.07
C LYS A 16 -15.41 -2.61 -7.97
N SER A 17 -15.11 -1.60 -8.79
CA SER A 17 -13.81 -0.91 -8.75
C SER A 17 -13.46 -0.46 -7.33
N GLY A 18 -12.22 -0.74 -6.93
CA GLY A 18 -11.68 -0.39 -5.62
C GLY A 18 -12.11 -1.30 -4.48
N TRP A 19 -12.85 -2.40 -4.73
CA TRP A 19 -13.19 -3.31 -3.66
C TRP A 19 -11.93 -3.94 -3.05
N ILE A 20 -11.83 -3.87 -1.73
CA ILE A 20 -10.76 -4.53 -0.95
C ILE A 20 -11.34 -4.94 0.40
N ARG A 21 -10.88 -6.09 0.92
CA ARG A 21 -11.23 -6.55 2.25
C ARG A 21 -10.02 -6.51 3.17
N GLY A 22 -10.06 -5.59 4.09
CA GLY A 22 -9.00 -5.37 5.07
C GLY A 22 -8.27 -4.05 4.82
N PHE A 23 -7.42 -3.71 5.75
CA PHE A 23 -6.65 -2.47 5.77
C PHE A 23 -5.29 -2.81 6.38
N ARG A 24 -4.32 -3.21 5.56
CA ARG A 24 -3.17 -3.96 6.08
C ARG A 24 -1.81 -3.51 5.58
N MET A 25 -1.62 -3.30 4.28
CA MET A 25 -0.30 -3.13 3.70
C MET A 25 0.01 -1.67 3.36
N ALA A 26 -0.38 -1.22 2.18
CA ALA A 26 -0.10 0.13 1.71
C ALA A 26 -1.01 1.19 2.35
N GLU A 27 -2.24 0.81 2.67
CA GLU A 27 -3.27 1.76 3.09
C GLU A 27 -2.92 2.54 4.37
N PRO A 28 -2.40 1.92 5.46
CA PRO A 28 -1.94 2.68 6.62
C PRO A 28 -0.80 3.65 6.30
N ILE A 29 0.11 3.25 5.40
CA ILE A 29 1.25 4.08 4.97
C ILE A 29 0.73 5.29 4.19
N ILE A 30 -0.17 5.06 3.23
CA ILE A 30 -0.81 6.09 2.41
C ILE A 30 -1.55 7.11 3.29
N LEU A 31 -2.34 6.65 4.27
CA LEU A 31 -3.06 7.57 5.16
C LEU A 31 -2.14 8.34 6.10
N ASN A 32 -1.09 7.73 6.63
CA ASN A 32 -0.12 8.42 7.47
C ASN A 32 0.65 9.49 6.68
N PHE A 33 0.91 9.22 5.40
CA PHE A 33 1.43 10.26 4.51
C PHE A 33 0.43 11.41 4.34
N GLY A 34 -0.82 11.10 3.99
CA GLY A 34 -1.87 12.11 3.84
C GLY A 34 -2.11 12.96 5.10
N ARG A 35 -1.88 12.38 6.29
CA ARG A 35 -1.91 13.09 7.58
C ARG A 35 -0.64 13.87 7.87
N GLY A 36 0.39 13.82 7.00
CA GLY A 36 1.67 14.48 7.20
C GLY A 36 2.53 13.89 8.33
N THR A 37 2.15 12.73 8.86
CA THR A 37 2.90 12.04 9.93
C THR A 37 4.06 11.20 9.38
N LEU A 38 3.95 10.71 8.14
CA LEU A 38 5.00 9.95 7.47
C LEU A 38 5.63 10.81 6.37
N LYS A 39 6.84 11.31 6.60
CA LYS A 39 7.58 12.17 5.66
C LYS A 39 8.64 11.40 4.86
N GLU A 40 9.16 10.33 5.42
CA GLU A 40 10.21 9.52 4.84
C GLU A 40 9.70 8.12 4.51
N PHE A 41 10.07 7.60 3.35
CA PHE A 41 9.74 6.25 2.92
C PHE A 41 11.03 5.44 2.72
N PRO A 42 11.13 4.21 3.25
CA PRO A 42 12.37 3.43 3.23
C PRO A 42 12.65 2.74 1.90
N GLY A 43 11.93 3.06 0.83
CA GLY A 43 12.08 2.45 -0.49
C GLY A 43 13.12 3.13 -1.38
N ILE A 44 13.32 2.55 -2.56
CA ILE A 44 14.14 3.09 -3.66
C ILE A 44 13.18 3.61 -4.72
N PRO A 45 13.15 4.93 -5.02
CA PRO A 45 12.15 5.50 -5.93
C PRO A 45 12.22 4.96 -7.36
N GLU A 46 13.38 4.53 -7.81
CA GLU A 46 13.62 3.88 -9.11
C GLU A 46 13.19 2.42 -9.14
N GLY A 47 13.02 1.79 -7.97
CA GLY A 47 12.63 0.38 -7.83
C GLY A 47 11.21 0.14 -8.32
N VAL A 48 11.00 -1.04 -8.92
CA VAL A 48 9.67 -1.51 -9.31
C VAL A 48 8.98 -2.10 -8.09
N ILE A 49 7.74 -1.65 -7.84
CA ILE A 49 6.86 -2.33 -6.90
C ILE A 49 5.87 -3.18 -7.67
N ASP A 50 5.87 -4.48 -7.39
CA ASP A 50 5.00 -5.41 -8.10
C ASP A 50 3.68 -5.56 -7.36
N ILE A 51 2.65 -4.91 -7.87
CA ILE A 51 1.29 -4.92 -7.34
C ILE A 51 0.30 -5.42 -8.38
N ILE A 52 -0.73 -6.10 -7.93
CA ILE A 52 -1.76 -6.67 -8.81
C ILE A 52 -3.17 -6.52 -8.21
N PRO A 53 -4.18 -6.11 -8.99
CA PRO A 53 -5.56 -6.08 -8.53
C PRO A 53 -6.09 -7.46 -8.16
N VAL A 54 -6.87 -7.54 -7.07
CA VAL A 54 -7.38 -8.80 -6.53
C VAL A 54 -8.28 -9.58 -7.49
N ASP A 55 -9.05 -8.90 -8.31
CA ASP A 55 -9.95 -9.51 -9.30
C ASP A 55 -9.17 -10.17 -10.44
N LEU A 56 -8.05 -9.60 -10.88
CA LEU A 56 -7.17 -10.23 -11.84
C LEU A 56 -6.58 -11.54 -11.27
N VAL A 57 -6.23 -11.55 -9.98
CA VAL A 57 -5.77 -12.75 -9.29
C VAL A 57 -6.86 -13.81 -9.23
N ALA A 58 -8.09 -13.40 -8.87
CA ALA A 58 -9.24 -14.32 -8.82
C ALA A 58 -9.53 -14.94 -10.20
N SER A 59 -9.54 -14.13 -11.25
CA SER A 59 -9.72 -14.59 -12.63
C SER A 59 -8.63 -15.56 -13.08
N ALA A 60 -7.35 -15.26 -12.76
CA ALA A 60 -6.23 -16.17 -13.05
C ALA A 60 -6.38 -17.51 -12.32
N ILE A 61 -6.82 -17.52 -11.05
CA ILE A 61 -7.08 -18.75 -10.30
C ILE A 61 -8.16 -19.60 -10.99
N VAL A 62 -9.26 -18.96 -11.41
CA VAL A 62 -10.35 -19.66 -12.14
C VAL A 62 -9.82 -20.25 -13.44
N ALA A 63 -9.07 -19.47 -14.23
CA ALA A 63 -8.52 -19.94 -15.50
C ALA A 63 -7.53 -21.12 -15.29
N VAL A 64 -6.66 -21.05 -14.29
CA VAL A 64 -5.73 -22.15 -13.95
C VAL A 64 -6.49 -23.39 -13.48
N ALA A 65 -7.58 -23.23 -12.72
CA ALA A 65 -8.39 -24.34 -12.24
C ALA A 65 -9.18 -25.05 -13.37
N ALA A 66 -9.49 -24.33 -14.44
CA ALA A 66 -10.17 -24.86 -15.62
C ALA A 66 -9.23 -25.66 -16.57
N GLN A 67 -7.90 -25.53 -16.41
CA GLN A 67 -6.95 -26.28 -17.23
C GLN A 67 -6.94 -27.77 -16.87
N GLU A 68 -6.60 -28.61 -17.85
CA GLU A 68 -6.31 -30.02 -17.59
C GLU A 68 -5.16 -30.15 -16.58
N LYS A 69 -5.23 -31.22 -15.78
CA LYS A 69 -4.19 -31.48 -14.78
C LYS A 69 -2.84 -31.73 -15.47
N PRO A 70 -1.84 -30.87 -15.24
CA PRO A 70 -0.52 -31.06 -15.83
C PRO A 70 0.18 -32.28 -15.21
N SER A 71 1.06 -32.92 -15.99
CA SER A 71 1.94 -34.02 -15.53
C SER A 71 2.95 -33.54 -14.51
N ASP A 72 3.46 -32.31 -14.69
CA ASP A 72 4.46 -31.66 -13.85
C ASP A 72 3.87 -30.44 -13.13
N PRO A 73 4.47 -29.98 -12.02
CA PRO A 73 4.00 -28.78 -11.34
C PRO A 73 4.00 -27.56 -12.27
N PHE A 74 2.80 -27.05 -12.56
CA PHE A 74 2.61 -25.82 -13.35
C PHE A 74 2.49 -24.64 -12.40
N VAL A 75 3.45 -23.69 -12.49
CA VAL A 75 3.50 -22.51 -11.64
C VAL A 75 3.15 -21.28 -12.48
N VAL A 76 2.14 -20.52 -12.03
CA VAL A 76 1.72 -19.27 -12.65
C VAL A 76 1.96 -18.13 -11.67
N GLN A 77 2.86 -17.21 -12.04
CA GLN A 77 3.04 -15.94 -11.32
C GLN A 77 2.00 -14.95 -11.82
N VAL A 78 1.22 -14.35 -10.90
CA VAL A 78 0.23 -13.34 -11.23
C VAL A 78 0.77 -12.00 -10.72
N ALA A 79 1.47 -11.32 -11.62
CA ALA A 79 2.29 -10.15 -11.30
C ALA A 79 2.27 -9.16 -12.47
N SER A 80 2.63 -7.92 -12.22
CA SER A 80 2.65 -6.86 -13.25
C SER A 80 4.07 -6.41 -13.62
N GLY A 81 5.04 -6.64 -12.75
CA GLY A 81 6.34 -6.00 -12.80
C GLY A 81 7.15 -6.26 -14.06
N GLU A 82 6.97 -7.40 -14.74
CA GLU A 82 7.66 -7.72 -15.99
C GLU A 82 7.04 -7.03 -17.21
N CYS A 83 5.70 -7.06 -17.31
CA CYS A 83 5.01 -6.64 -18.54
C CYS A 83 4.36 -5.26 -18.44
N ASN A 84 4.13 -4.75 -17.22
CA ASN A 84 3.54 -3.43 -16.95
C ASN A 84 4.07 -2.86 -15.62
N PRO A 85 5.35 -2.50 -15.53
CA PRO A 85 5.98 -2.07 -14.28
C PRO A 85 5.50 -0.70 -13.82
N ILE A 86 5.31 -0.54 -12.47
CA ILE A 86 5.20 0.76 -11.82
C ILE A 86 6.37 0.97 -10.86
N LYS A 87 6.97 2.17 -10.89
CA LYS A 87 8.03 2.55 -9.98
C LYS A 87 7.47 3.12 -8.68
N ILE A 88 8.16 2.87 -7.57
CA ILE A 88 7.79 3.40 -6.25
C ILE A 88 7.69 4.93 -6.27
N GLY A 89 8.61 5.62 -6.97
CA GLY A 89 8.57 7.08 -7.08
C GLY A 89 7.33 7.59 -7.80
N ILE A 90 6.86 6.90 -8.87
CA ILE A 90 5.63 7.26 -9.60
C ILE A 90 4.41 7.05 -8.70
N LEU A 91 4.36 5.94 -7.97
CA LEU A 91 3.29 5.68 -7.01
C LEU A 91 3.24 6.77 -5.93
N ALA A 92 4.40 7.15 -5.40
CA ALA A 92 4.53 8.23 -4.41
C ALA A 92 4.07 9.59 -4.96
N ASP A 93 4.37 9.89 -6.23
CA ASP A 93 3.92 11.12 -6.88
C ASP A 93 2.39 11.13 -7.04
N PHE A 94 1.76 10.01 -7.39
CA PHE A 94 0.29 9.90 -7.45
C PHE A 94 -0.35 10.12 -6.07
N VAL A 95 0.21 9.52 -5.02
CA VAL A 95 -0.28 9.71 -3.64
C VAL A 95 -0.13 11.17 -3.20
N HIS A 96 1.00 11.80 -3.50
CA HIS A 96 1.23 13.21 -3.17
C HIS A 96 0.26 14.14 -3.92
N GLU A 97 0.08 13.93 -5.22
CA GLU A 97 -0.87 14.69 -6.05
C GLU A 97 -2.31 14.52 -5.53
N PHE A 98 -2.69 13.30 -5.18
CA PHE A 98 -4.02 12.99 -4.67
C PHE A 98 -4.34 13.77 -3.39
N PHE A 99 -3.47 13.71 -2.38
CA PHE A 99 -3.68 14.46 -1.13
C PHE A 99 -3.42 15.96 -1.28
N GLY A 100 -2.75 16.40 -2.33
CA GLY A 100 -2.73 17.81 -2.73
C GLY A 100 -4.09 18.32 -3.21
N ASN A 101 -4.82 17.49 -3.98
CA ASN A 101 -6.14 17.80 -4.50
C ASN A 101 -7.28 17.48 -3.50
N PHE A 102 -7.10 16.46 -2.67
CA PHE A 102 -8.06 15.99 -1.67
C PHE A 102 -7.40 15.91 -0.29
N PRO A 103 -7.00 17.03 0.30
CA PRO A 103 -6.31 17.04 1.58
C PRO A 103 -7.17 16.47 2.71
N ILE A 104 -6.54 15.68 3.57
CA ILE A 104 -7.16 15.21 4.81
C ILE A 104 -7.41 16.40 5.73
N LEU A 105 -8.52 16.39 6.43
CA LEU A 105 -8.84 17.40 7.44
C LEU A 105 -8.32 16.97 8.81
N ASP A 106 -7.69 17.90 9.52
CA ASP A 106 -7.29 17.72 10.91
C ASP A 106 -8.50 17.79 11.88
N GLU A 107 -8.26 17.67 13.17
CA GLU A 107 -9.28 17.75 14.22
C GLU A 107 -10.01 19.12 14.26
N LYS A 108 -9.39 20.17 13.71
CA LYS A 108 -9.95 21.52 13.62
C LYS A 108 -10.61 21.77 12.26
N ASN A 109 -10.81 20.73 11.45
CA ASN A 109 -11.28 20.78 10.07
C ASN A 109 -10.41 21.67 9.15
N GLN A 110 -9.10 21.76 9.40
CA GLN A 110 -8.16 22.43 8.51
C GLN A 110 -7.50 21.41 7.57
N PRO A 111 -7.30 21.75 6.30
CA PRO A 111 -6.66 20.84 5.34
C PRO A 111 -5.18 20.64 5.67
N ILE A 112 -4.76 19.39 5.70
CA ILE A 112 -3.36 18.99 5.86
C ILE A 112 -2.75 18.86 4.47
N THR A 113 -1.69 19.61 4.18
CA THR A 113 -0.92 19.46 2.94
C THR A 113 0.36 18.69 3.26
N PRO A 114 0.47 17.41 2.87
CA PRO A 114 1.67 16.64 3.11
C PRO A 114 2.84 17.16 2.27
N SER A 115 4.04 17.16 2.85
CA SER A 115 5.26 17.40 2.08
C SER A 115 5.52 16.22 1.14
N LYS A 116 6.27 16.44 0.05
CA LYS A 116 6.68 15.34 -0.83
C LYS A 116 7.48 14.32 -0.03
N TRP A 117 7.29 13.01 -0.35
CA TRP A 117 8.06 11.95 0.30
C TRP A 117 9.55 12.07 0.02
N GLU A 118 10.33 11.88 1.06
CA GLU A 118 11.77 11.73 0.97
C GLU A 118 12.14 10.25 1.01
N PHE A 119 13.16 9.87 0.24
CA PHE A 119 13.65 8.49 0.14
C PHE A 119 15.10 8.40 0.67
N PRO A 120 15.30 8.47 2.00
CA PRO A 120 16.65 8.48 2.58
C PRO A 120 17.33 7.11 2.60
N GLY A 121 16.62 6.05 2.15
CA GLY A 121 17.03 4.66 2.26
C GLY A 121 16.72 4.04 3.64
N ARG A 122 16.46 2.74 3.63
CA ARG A 122 16.03 1.97 4.83
C ARG A 122 16.98 2.11 6.02
N GLY A 123 18.29 2.03 5.78
CA GLY A 123 19.29 2.09 6.84
C GLY A 123 19.24 3.41 7.62
N ARG A 124 18.98 4.53 6.94
CA ARG A 124 18.84 5.84 7.57
C ARG A 124 17.56 5.93 8.39
N VAL A 125 16.43 5.48 7.84
CA VAL A 125 15.13 5.46 8.54
C VAL A 125 15.21 4.61 9.81
N VAL A 126 15.74 3.39 9.72
CA VAL A 126 15.94 2.51 10.89
C VAL A 126 16.81 3.16 11.96
N THR A 127 17.89 3.84 11.55
CA THR A 127 18.79 4.52 12.48
C THR A 127 18.07 5.68 13.20
N GLN A 128 17.30 6.48 12.49
CA GLN A 128 16.53 7.59 13.05
C GLN A 128 15.48 7.11 14.05
N LEU A 129 14.68 6.09 13.68
CA LEU A 129 13.66 5.51 14.57
C LEU A 129 14.28 4.88 15.81
N THR A 130 15.42 4.18 15.67
CA THR A 130 16.14 3.60 16.80
C THR A 130 16.65 4.68 17.75
N ARG A 131 17.16 5.81 17.22
CA ARG A 131 17.58 6.95 18.04
C ARG A 131 16.40 7.58 18.77
N ALA A 132 15.28 7.82 18.06
CA ALA A 132 14.07 8.38 18.65
C ALA A 132 13.54 7.49 19.78
N LYS A 133 13.50 6.17 19.57
CA LYS A 133 13.11 5.19 20.61
C LYS A 133 14.00 5.26 21.85
N ARG A 134 15.32 5.34 21.67
CA ARG A 134 16.27 5.47 22.82
C ARG A 134 16.05 6.76 23.60
N ILE A 135 15.78 7.87 22.91
CA ILE A 135 15.51 9.17 23.56
C ILE A 135 14.23 9.09 24.37
N LEU A 136 13.14 8.52 23.81
CA LEU A 136 11.88 8.34 24.54
C LEU A 136 12.04 7.43 25.76
N GLN A 137 12.74 6.32 25.64
CA GLN A 137 13.03 5.42 26.77
C GLN A 137 13.82 6.11 27.88
N ALA A 138 14.80 6.96 27.49
CA ALA A 138 15.57 7.73 28.48
C ALA A 138 14.69 8.77 29.20
N ALA A 139 13.76 9.42 28.46
CA ALA A 139 12.81 10.37 29.04
C ALA A 139 11.83 9.67 29.99
N GLU A 140 11.26 8.54 29.59
CA GLU A 140 10.39 7.70 30.45
C GLU A 140 11.10 7.28 31.73
N ASN A 141 12.33 6.74 31.62
CA ASN A 141 13.14 6.32 32.77
C ASN A 141 13.50 7.50 33.70
N GLY A 142 13.67 8.69 33.15
CA GLY A 142 13.88 9.91 33.95
C GLY A 142 12.62 10.32 34.71
N LEU A 143 11.45 10.26 34.05
CA LEU A 143 10.17 10.63 34.69
C LEU A 143 9.75 9.62 35.80
N HIS A 144 9.98 8.32 35.61
CA HIS A 144 9.67 7.31 36.61
C HIS A 144 10.49 7.47 37.94
N LYS A 145 11.59 8.19 37.89
CA LYS A 145 12.41 8.50 39.09
C LYS A 145 11.92 9.72 39.86
N LEU A 146 10.99 10.48 39.32
CA LEU A 146 10.43 11.67 39.96
C LEU A 146 9.07 11.33 40.62
N PRO A 147 8.75 11.90 41.80
CA PRO A 147 7.43 11.69 42.41
C PRO A 147 6.33 12.28 41.52
N ILE A 148 5.34 11.42 41.16
CA ILE A 148 4.25 11.77 40.28
C ILE A 148 3.39 12.87 40.89
N ARG A 149 3.37 14.06 40.33
CA ARG A 149 2.51 15.19 40.72
C ARG A 149 1.81 15.79 39.47
N GLY A 150 0.47 15.84 39.51
CA GLY A 150 -0.37 16.59 38.57
C GLY A 150 -0.19 16.20 37.10
N ASN A 151 0.28 17.12 36.25
CA ASN A 151 0.38 16.95 34.79
C ASN A 151 1.37 15.88 34.30
N GLN A 152 2.13 15.24 35.18
CA GLN A 152 3.12 14.22 34.79
C GLN A 152 2.46 12.96 34.21
N ALA A 153 1.26 12.61 34.67
CA ALA A 153 0.52 11.47 34.11
C ALA A 153 0.16 11.69 32.61
N MET A 154 -0.18 12.91 32.22
CA MET A 154 -0.43 13.26 30.81
C MET A 154 0.85 13.16 29.98
N VAL A 155 1.97 13.61 30.51
CA VAL A 155 3.27 13.53 29.80
C VAL A 155 3.71 12.08 29.63
N VAL A 156 3.52 11.24 30.63
CA VAL A 156 3.81 9.80 30.51
C VAL A 156 2.93 9.14 29.45
N ALA A 157 1.62 9.43 29.46
CA ALA A 157 0.70 8.89 28.46
C ALA A 157 1.07 9.32 27.02
N ASP A 158 1.45 10.59 26.81
CA ASP A 158 1.91 11.10 25.49
C ASP A 158 3.21 10.40 25.05
N LEU A 159 4.14 10.13 25.96
CA LEU A 159 5.37 9.41 25.67
C LEU A 159 5.11 7.93 25.33
N GLU A 160 4.19 7.27 26.05
CA GLU A 160 3.78 5.90 25.74
C GLU A 160 3.09 5.80 24.37
N GLU A 161 2.24 6.75 24.02
CA GLU A 161 1.60 6.82 22.71
C GLU A 161 2.65 6.97 21.60
N LYS A 162 3.58 7.92 21.72
CA LYS A 162 4.68 8.11 20.76
C LYS A 162 5.59 6.88 20.65
N ARG A 163 5.85 6.19 21.77
CA ARG A 163 6.61 4.95 21.72
C ARG A 163 5.87 3.87 20.94
N ASN A 164 4.56 3.70 21.16
CA ASN A 164 3.74 2.74 20.44
C ASN A 164 3.69 3.04 18.94
N GLU A 165 3.65 4.31 18.55
CA GLU A 165 3.76 4.74 17.14
C GLU A 165 5.11 4.38 16.52
N LEU A 166 6.21 4.61 17.24
CA LEU A 166 7.55 4.21 16.79
C LEU A 166 7.71 2.70 16.66
N ASP A 167 7.18 1.93 17.62
CA ASP A 167 7.22 0.47 17.57
C ASP A 167 6.45 -0.07 16.38
N LYS A 168 5.26 0.47 16.08
CA LYS A 168 4.50 0.16 14.87
C LYS A 168 5.28 0.52 13.60
N ALA A 169 5.89 1.70 13.54
CA ALA A 169 6.69 2.11 12.38
C ALA A 169 7.89 1.15 12.16
N MET A 170 8.58 0.74 13.23
CA MET A 170 9.67 -0.23 13.16
C MET A 170 9.18 -1.61 12.71
N GLU A 171 8.03 -2.06 13.18
CA GLU A 171 7.41 -3.30 12.75
C GLU A 171 7.08 -3.27 11.26
N TYR A 172 6.46 -2.19 10.77
CA TYR A 172 6.18 -1.99 9.34
C TYR A 172 7.46 -2.03 8.48
N ILE A 173 8.52 -1.33 8.89
CA ILE A 173 9.79 -1.34 8.16
C ILE A 173 10.42 -2.73 8.15
N THR A 174 10.32 -3.46 9.26
CA THR A 174 10.86 -4.82 9.36
C THR A 174 10.08 -5.80 8.48
N LEU A 175 8.76 -5.68 8.46
CA LEU A 175 7.87 -6.58 7.73
C LEU A 175 7.88 -6.27 6.23
N TYR A 176 7.75 -5.00 5.86
CA TYR A 176 7.53 -4.58 4.47
C TYR A 176 8.77 -4.02 3.79
N GLY A 177 9.82 -3.65 4.53
CA GLY A 177 11.04 -3.07 3.96
C GLY A 177 11.72 -3.96 2.92
N LYS A 178 11.59 -5.29 3.05
CA LYS A 178 12.12 -6.23 2.06
C LYS A 178 11.38 -6.18 0.72
N TYR A 179 10.10 -5.84 0.72
CA TYR A 179 9.30 -5.72 -0.52
C TYR A 179 9.64 -4.46 -1.31
N VAL A 180 9.91 -3.34 -0.62
CA VAL A 180 10.23 -2.07 -1.26
C VAL A 180 11.71 -1.95 -1.67
N GLU A 181 12.56 -2.87 -1.23
CA GLU A 181 13.97 -3.02 -1.64
C GLU A 181 14.17 -4.23 -2.57
N CYS A 182 13.09 -4.98 -2.86
CA CYS A 182 13.18 -6.15 -3.71
C CYS A 182 13.33 -5.72 -5.17
N GLU A 183 14.44 -6.12 -5.80
CA GLU A 183 14.68 -5.93 -7.24
C GLU A 183 14.19 -7.12 -8.08
N ALA A 184 13.51 -8.08 -7.46
CA ALA A 184 13.02 -9.25 -8.16
C ALA A 184 11.83 -8.87 -9.04
N ILE A 185 11.92 -9.21 -10.32
CA ILE A 185 10.84 -9.15 -11.29
C ILE A 185 10.35 -10.59 -11.51
N TYR A 186 9.06 -10.80 -11.38
CA TYR A 186 8.46 -12.13 -11.52
C TYR A 186 8.15 -12.40 -12.99
N ASP A 187 8.67 -13.53 -13.51
CA ASP A 187 8.37 -14.04 -14.84
C ASP A 187 6.88 -14.38 -14.94
N VAL A 188 6.17 -13.72 -15.84
CA VAL A 188 4.73 -13.91 -16.09
C VAL A 188 4.45 -14.65 -17.40
N SER A 189 5.43 -15.27 -18.01
CA SER A 189 5.28 -15.97 -19.29
C SER A 189 4.16 -17.00 -19.26
N ASN A 190 4.05 -17.81 -18.18
CA ASN A 190 2.99 -18.80 -18.03
C ASN A 190 1.60 -18.14 -17.89
N LEU A 191 1.50 -16.98 -17.23
CA LEU A 191 0.26 -16.23 -17.13
C LEU A 191 -0.19 -15.72 -18.51
N LEU A 192 0.73 -15.14 -19.27
CA LEU A 192 0.44 -14.59 -20.58
C LEU A 192 0.12 -15.70 -21.60
N HIS A 193 0.84 -16.83 -21.55
CA HIS A 193 0.48 -18.00 -22.38
C HIS A 193 -0.93 -18.52 -22.06
N LEU A 194 -1.29 -18.60 -20.77
CA LEU A 194 -2.63 -19.00 -20.37
C LEU A 194 -3.67 -18.00 -20.89
N TRP A 195 -3.42 -16.69 -20.74
CA TRP A 195 -4.28 -15.65 -21.27
C TRP A 195 -4.47 -15.76 -22.80
N ASP A 196 -3.39 -15.96 -23.54
CA ASP A 196 -3.42 -16.05 -24.99
C ASP A 196 -4.12 -17.33 -25.49
N SER A 197 -4.22 -18.36 -24.65
CA SER A 197 -4.93 -19.61 -24.97
C SER A 197 -6.45 -19.53 -24.79
N LEU A 198 -6.97 -18.51 -24.11
CA LEU A 198 -8.41 -18.33 -23.90
C LEU A 198 -9.08 -17.75 -25.15
N ASP A 199 -10.34 -18.08 -25.34
CA ASP A 199 -11.18 -17.42 -26.34
C ASP A 199 -11.64 -16.02 -25.86
N ASP A 200 -12.24 -15.24 -26.74
CA ASP A 200 -12.63 -13.85 -26.46
C ASP A 200 -13.74 -13.76 -25.40
N SER A 201 -14.60 -14.77 -25.31
CA SER A 201 -15.69 -14.84 -24.31
C SER A 201 -15.12 -15.04 -22.91
N ASP A 202 -14.16 -15.96 -22.77
CA ASP A 202 -13.49 -16.24 -21.50
C ASP A 202 -12.57 -15.08 -21.08
N ARG A 203 -11.85 -14.45 -22.00
CA ARG A 203 -11.06 -13.24 -21.72
C ARG A 203 -11.94 -12.11 -21.21
N SER A 204 -13.14 -11.95 -21.78
CA SER A 204 -14.08 -10.94 -21.34
C SER A 204 -14.67 -11.23 -19.96
N ALA A 205 -14.97 -12.50 -19.67
CA ALA A 205 -15.58 -12.93 -18.41
C ALA A 205 -14.56 -12.97 -17.25
N PHE A 206 -13.32 -13.33 -17.53
CA PHE A 206 -12.25 -13.53 -16.53
C PHE A 206 -10.96 -12.80 -16.93
N PRO A 207 -10.95 -11.46 -16.94
CA PRO A 207 -9.76 -10.69 -17.32
C PRO A 207 -8.65 -10.87 -16.26
N PHE A 208 -7.44 -11.25 -16.71
CA PHE A 208 -6.27 -11.33 -15.83
C PHE A 208 -4.96 -10.91 -16.49
N ASP A 209 -5.02 -10.24 -17.64
CA ASP A 209 -3.85 -9.68 -18.29
C ASP A 209 -3.39 -8.40 -17.57
N PRO A 210 -2.20 -8.37 -16.93
CA PRO A 210 -1.76 -7.19 -16.20
C PRO A 210 -1.50 -5.96 -17.10
N ARG A 211 -1.35 -6.15 -18.41
CA ARG A 211 -1.11 -5.07 -19.38
C ARG A 211 -2.30 -4.12 -19.54
N ILE A 212 -3.51 -4.52 -19.11
CA ILE A 212 -4.70 -3.66 -19.13
C ILE A 212 -4.67 -2.55 -18.08
N ILE A 213 -3.80 -2.65 -17.07
CA ILE A 213 -3.80 -1.72 -15.94
C ILE A 213 -3.22 -0.38 -16.37
N ASP A 214 -4.05 0.64 -16.43
CA ASP A 214 -3.61 2.03 -16.43
C ASP A 214 -3.30 2.42 -14.98
N TRP A 215 -2.00 2.57 -14.65
CA TRP A 215 -1.57 2.84 -13.28
C TRP A 215 -2.09 4.15 -12.72
N ARG A 216 -2.20 5.20 -13.53
CA ARG A 216 -2.76 6.45 -13.05
C ARG A 216 -4.23 6.29 -12.69
N LYS A 217 -5.02 5.73 -13.59
CA LYS A 217 -6.44 5.45 -13.34
C LYS A 217 -6.62 4.53 -12.13
N TYR A 218 -5.84 3.44 -12.06
CA TYR A 218 -5.96 2.48 -10.98
C TYR A 218 -5.60 3.08 -9.62
N VAL A 219 -4.44 3.73 -9.51
CA VAL A 219 -3.99 4.28 -8.22
C VAL A 219 -4.80 5.50 -7.84
N TYR A 220 -4.88 6.48 -8.75
CA TYR A 220 -5.44 7.80 -8.41
C TYR A 220 -6.98 7.82 -8.35
N ASP A 221 -7.66 7.17 -9.32
CA ASP A 221 -9.12 7.26 -9.44
C ASP A 221 -9.84 6.10 -8.73
N ILE A 222 -9.18 4.97 -8.48
CA ILE A 222 -9.79 3.76 -7.91
C ILE A 222 -9.27 3.47 -6.50
N HIS A 223 -7.97 3.22 -6.36
CA HIS A 223 -7.40 2.72 -5.11
C HIS A 223 -7.38 3.78 -4.00
N LEU A 224 -6.84 4.98 -4.26
CA LEU A 224 -6.73 6.04 -3.25
C LEU A 224 -8.08 6.52 -2.70
N PRO A 225 -9.15 6.74 -3.50
CA PRO A 225 -10.49 7.02 -2.97
C PRO A 225 -11.01 5.90 -2.06
N THR A 226 -10.72 4.64 -2.41
CA THR A 226 -11.11 3.50 -1.57
C THR A 226 -10.37 3.50 -0.24
N VAL A 227 -9.06 3.78 -0.24
CA VAL A 227 -8.24 3.90 0.98
C VAL A 227 -8.79 4.97 1.91
N VAL A 228 -9.12 6.15 1.39
CA VAL A 228 -9.73 7.25 2.17
C VAL A 228 -11.08 6.84 2.75
N THR A 229 -11.94 6.21 1.95
CA THR A 229 -13.27 5.77 2.37
C THR A 229 -13.19 4.70 3.46
N GLN A 230 -12.36 3.69 3.29
CA GLN A 230 -12.18 2.61 4.29
C GLN A 230 -11.47 3.11 5.55
N GLY A 231 -10.52 4.01 5.41
CA GLY A 231 -9.86 4.67 6.54
C GLY A 231 -10.77 5.63 7.30
N ARG A 232 -12.01 5.86 6.82
CA ARG A 232 -13.01 6.79 7.39
C ARG A 232 -12.44 8.19 7.60
N VAL A 233 -11.63 8.63 6.65
CA VAL A 233 -10.92 9.91 6.73
C VAL A 233 -11.74 10.95 5.94
N LYS A 234 -11.87 12.14 6.51
CA LYS A 234 -12.53 13.27 5.84
C LYS A 234 -11.52 14.00 4.96
N THR A 235 -11.89 14.24 3.71
CA THR A 235 -11.12 15.05 2.74
C THR A 235 -11.95 16.22 2.21
N THR A 236 -11.30 17.23 1.63
CA THR A 236 -11.96 18.34 0.96
C THR A 236 -11.20 18.71 -0.33
N PRO A 237 -11.90 18.78 -1.52
CA PRO A 237 -13.27 18.31 -1.75
C PRO A 237 -13.41 16.81 -1.54
N SER A 238 -14.62 16.25 -1.57
CA SER A 238 -14.84 14.81 -1.37
C SER A 238 -14.13 14.01 -2.44
N SER A 239 -13.29 13.06 -2.02
CA SER A 239 -12.57 12.10 -2.90
C SER A 239 -13.41 10.86 -3.23
N THR A 240 -14.68 10.83 -2.84
CA THR A 240 -15.57 9.69 -3.10
C THR A 240 -15.80 9.56 -4.61
N PRO A 241 -15.54 8.39 -5.22
CA PRO A 241 -15.87 8.18 -6.63
C PRO A 241 -17.36 8.42 -6.86
N PRO A 242 -17.75 8.95 -8.03
CA PRO A 242 -19.17 9.02 -8.38
C PRO A 242 -19.76 7.61 -8.34
N ASP A 243 -20.91 7.49 -7.68
CA ASP A 243 -21.61 6.22 -7.52
C ASP A 243 -21.85 5.61 -8.92
N SER A 244 -21.30 4.44 -9.21
CA SER A 244 -21.43 3.75 -10.50
C SER A 244 -22.81 3.09 -10.65
N ARG A 245 -23.87 3.72 -10.11
CA ARG A 245 -25.26 3.35 -10.30
C ARG A 245 -25.91 4.32 -11.29
N SER A 246 -25.73 4.06 -12.55
CA SER A 246 -26.67 4.50 -13.59
C SER A 246 -26.59 3.53 -14.77
#